data_91cdd8691123bf35cc8d46b553809422
#
_entry.id   91cdd8691123bf35cc8d46b553809422
#
_cell.length_a   1.000
_cell.length_b   1.000
_cell.length_c   1.000
_cell.angle_alpha   90.00
_cell.angle_beta   90.00
_cell.angle_gamma   90.00
#
_symmetry.space_group_name_H-M   'P 1'
#
loop_
_entity.id
_entity.type
_entity.pdbx_description
1 polymer ?
#
loop_
_entity_poly.entity_id
_entity_poly.type
_entity_poly.pdbx_seq_one_letter_code
_entity_poly.pdbx_strand_id
1 'polypeptide(L)'
;MDYYLPIPVTKSAEIKDNKNNNNNNLISASFEKNKNAYFKIFYDLDKHIYYLMDLGVGYGTFFKIEEDMAIKENSIINIGESYLIFSFKQNANEANEDINDDLYLKIYSNEGEYEPLLIPASNDRIYQIGRSDKCDVYIRDRMLSRIHCIIYYIDNNWYIKDGNENGNESTNGTWLYANEETEIKEGMRFKSNSCNFYCKFQ
;
A
#
# COMPACT_ATOMS: atom_id res chain seq x y z
N MET A 1 2.11 -19.29 -4.94
CA MET A 1 1.05 -19.79 -5.87
C MET A 1 0.21 -18.57 -6.19
N ASP A 2 0.20 -18.15 -7.45
CA ASP A 2 -0.50 -16.95 -7.86
C ASP A 2 -1.94 -17.30 -8.22
N TYR A 3 -2.88 -16.58 -7.68
CA TYR A 3 -4.30 -16.75 -7.97
C TYR A 3 -4.78 -15.63 -8.89
N TYR A 4 -5.45 -16.01 -9.98
CA TYR A 4 -6.14 -15.08 -10.84
C TYR A 4 -7.55 -14.87 -10.31
N LEU A 5 -7.91 -13.63 -10.04
CA LEU A 5 -9.27 -13.22 -9.76
C LEU A 5 -9.87 -12.64 -11.05
N PRO A 6 -10.69 -13.39 -11.80
CA PRO A 6 -11.46 -12.80 -12.88
C PRO A 6 -12.50 -11.86 -12.27
N ILE A 7 -12.34 -10.57 -12.52
CA ILE A 7 -13.33 -9.57 -12.10
C ILE A 7 -14.33 -9.45 -13.25
N PRO A 8 -15.57 -9.92 -13.09
CA PRO A 8 -16.54 -9.89 -14.18
C PRO A 8 -16.91 -8.45 -14.52
N VAL A 9 -16.60 -8.02 -15.74
CA VAL A 9 -17.12 -6.78 -16.31
C VAL A 9 -18.53 -7.07 -16.83
N THR A 10 -19.51 -7.23 -15.93
CA THR A 10 -20.90 -7.46 -16.35
C THR A 10 -21.63 -6.15 -16.54
N LYS A 11 -22.08 -5.91 -17.78
CA LYS A 11 -23.08 -4.88 -18.09
C LYS A 11 -24.47 -5.16 -17.52
N SER A 12 -24.70 -6.31 -16.90
CA SER A 12 -25.99 -6.68 -16.26
C SER A 12 -25.79 -7.86 -15.29
N ALA A 13 -25.60 -7.56 -14.02
CA ALA A 13 -25.91 -8.52 -12.97
C ALA A 13 -27.42 -8.35 -12.67
N GLU A 14 -28.24 -9.40 -12.88
CA GLU A 14 -29.60 -9.43 -12.36
C GLU A 14 -29.53 -9.37 -10.84
N ILE A 15 -29.85 -8.20 -10.30
CA ILE A 15 -29.97 -7.96 -8.86
C ILE A 15 -31.29 -8.57 -8.41
N LYS A 16 -31.27 -9.67 -7.68
CA LYS A 16 -32.42 -10.09 -6.91
C LYS A 16 -32.53 -9.16 -5.71
N ASP A 17 -33.51 -8.23 -5.81
CA ASP A 17 -33.91 -7.33 -4.74
C ASP A 17 -34.25 -8.11 -3.46
N ASN A 18 -33.36 -8.03 -2.47
CA ASN A 18 -33.75 -8.16 -1.08
C ASN A 18 -34.01 -6.75 -0.53
N LYS A 19 -35.25 -6.36 -0.50
CA LYS A 19 -35.73 -5.14 0.14
C LYS A 19 -35.42 -5.17 1.63
N ASN A 20 -34.29 -4.49 2.02
CA ASN A 20 -34.23 -3.76 3.30
C ASN A 20 -32.96 -2.88 3.29
N ASN A 21 -33.22 -1.59 3.18
CA ASN A 21 -32.47 -0.38 3.55
C ASN A 21 -30.95 -0.52 3.83
N ASN A 22 -30.19 -0.17 2.86
CA ASN A 22 -29.06 0.79 2.79
C ASN A 22 -28.31 0.54 1.48
N ASN A 23 -28.31 1.54 0.62
CA ASN A 23 -27.77 1.53 -0.73
C ASN A 23 -26.26 1.31 -0.76
N ASN A 24 -25.82 0.07 -0.72
CA ASN A 24 -24.54 -0.37 -1.23
C ASN A 24 -24.81 -1.72 -1.89
N ASN A 25 -24.91 -1.73 -3.22
CA ASN A 25 -25.00 -2.96 -4.00
C ASN A 25 -23.63 -3.69 -3.91
N LEU A 26 -23.47 -4.42 -2.82
CA LEU A 26 -22.39 -5.37 -2.63
C LEU A 26 -22.58 -6.50 -3.63
N ILE A 27 -21.74 -6.57 -4.66
CA ILE A 27 -21.45 -7.86 -5.26
C ILE A 27 -20.57 -8.58 -4.23
N SER A 28 -21.22 -9.20 -3.24
CA SER A 28 -20.52 -10.14 -2.39
C SER A 28 -20.14 -11.32 -3.26
N ALA A 29 -18.91 -11.34 -3.78
CA ALA A 29 -18.33 -12.59 -4.18
C ALA A 29 -18.54 -13.54 -3.00
N SER A 30 -18.94 -14.78 -3.23
CA SER A 30 -19.42 -15.81 -2.31
C SER A 30 -18.51 -16.13 -1.09
N PHE A 31 -17.68 -15.20 -0.66
CA PHE A 31 -16.84 -15.21 0.53
C PHE A 31 -17.59 -14.87 1.82
N GLU A 32 -18.81 -14.31 1.75
CA GLU A 32 -19.61 -13.96 2.95
C GLU A 32 -20.02 -15.15 3.83
N LYS A 33 -19.90 -16.39 3.35
CA LYS A 33 -20.18 -17.58 4.17
C LYS A 33 -19.03 -18.07 5.02
N ASN A 34 -17.80 -17.59 4.80
CA ASN A 34 -16.66 -17.98 5.60
C ASN A 34 -16.37 -16.93 6.67
N LYS A 35 -16.46 -17.34 7.94
CA LYS A 35 -16.07 -16.54 9.13
C LYS A 35 -14.60 -16.05 9.12
N ASN A 36 -13.87 -16.28 8.03
CA ASN A 36 -12.45 -15.98 7.83
C ASN A 36 -12.21 -15.20 6.51
N ALA A 37 -13.07 -14.28 6.16
CA ALA A 37 -12.78 -13.37 5.05
C ALA A 37 -11.70 -12.35 5.48
N TYR A 38 -10.62 -12.23 4.70
CA TYR A 38 -9.49 -11.33 4.98
C TYR A 38 -9.64 -9.99 4.28
N PHE A 39 -10.32 -9.96 3.14
CA PHE A 39 -10.60 -8.77 2.35
C PHE A 39 -11.96 -8.86 1.67
N LYS A 40 -12.46 -7.73 1.20
CA LYS A 40 -13.64 -7.67 0.33
C LYS A 40 -13.28 -6.98 -0.99
N ILE A 41 -13.95 -7.41 -2.06
CA ILE A 41 -14.01 -6.69 -3.34
C ILE A 41 -15.45 -6.30 -3.55
N PHE A 42 -15.70 -5.05 -3.92
CA PHE A 42 -17.03 -4.55 -4.20
C PHE A 42 -17.01 -3.59 -5.38
N TYR A 43 -18.16 -3.44 -6.03
CA TYR A 43 -18.34 -2.59 -7.20
C TYR A 43 -19.19 -1.39 -6.82
N ASP A 44 -18.70 -0.18 -7.10
CA ASP A 44 -19.44 1.06 -6.98
C ASP A 44 -20.19 1.31 -8.29
N LEU A 45 -21.52 1.21 -8.24
CA LEU A 45 -22.38 1.36 -9.43
C LEU A 45 -22.40 2.78 -9.97
N ASP A 46 -22.24 3.77 -9.13
CA ASP A 46 -22.31 5.18 -9.53
C ASP A 46 -21.01 5.61 -10.23
N LYS A 47 -19.87 5.11 -9.75
CA LYS A 47 -18.56 5.41 -10.30
C LYS A 47 -18.10 4.41 -11.37
N HIS A 48 -18.75 3.25 -11.45
CA HIS A 48 -18.34 2.12 -12.31
C HIS A 48 -16.91 1.61 -12.00
N ILE A 49 -16.56 1.52 -10.71
CA ILE A 49 -15.23 1.15 -10.22
C ILE A 49 -15.32 -0.02 -9.24
N TYR A 50 -14.36 -0.95 -9.33
CA TYR A 50 -14.15 -1.97 -8.32
C TYR A 50 -13.19 -1.48 -7.25
N TYR A 51 -13.48 -1.80 -6.00
CA TYR A 51 -12.64 -1.48 -4.85
C TYR A 51 -12.22 -2.74 -4.10
N LEU A 52 -10.99 -2.72 -3.58
CA LEU A 52 -10.44 -3.67 -2.62
C LEU A 52 -10.33 -2.99 -1.26
N MET A 53 -10.67 -3.71 -0.20
CA MET A 53 -10.49 -3.26 1.17
C MET A 53 -10.13 -4.43 2.08
N ASP A 54 -9.15 -4.24 2.94
CA ASP A 54 -8.83 -5.20 4.01
C ASP A 54 -9.94 -5.22 5.08
N LEU A 55 -10.16 -6.38 5.68
CA LEU A 55 -11.17 -6.55 6.73
C LEU A 55 -10.58 -6.61 8.15
N GLY A 56 -9.28 -6.32 8.30
CA GLY A 56 -8.58 -6.31 9.58
C GLY A 56 -8.38 -7.71 10.18
N VAL A 57 -8.39 -8.75 9.36
CA VAL A 57 -8.22 -10.15 9.79
C VAL A 57 -6.93 -10.72 9.21
N GLY A 58 -6.19 -11.50 10.01
CA GLY A 58 -4.94 -12.13 9.59
C GLY A 58 -3.77 -11.16 9.53
N TYR A 59 -2.92 -11.31 8.52
CA TYR A 59 -1.70 -10.51 8.33
C TYR A 59 -1.90 -9.27 7.45
N GLY A 60 -3.16 -8.93 7.14
CA GLY A 60 -3.52 -7.80 6.30
C GLY A 60 -3.51 -8.10 4.80
N THR A 61 -4.08 -7.17 4.05
CA THR A 61 -4.13 -7.18 2.59
C THR A 61 -3.36 -5.99 2.07
N PHE A 62 -2.47 -6.22 1.12
CA PHE A 62 -1.53 -5.23 0.61
C PHE A 62 -1.52 -5.27 -0.91
N PHE A 63 -1.48 -4.13 -1.57
CA PHE A 63 -1.27 -4.05 -3.02
C PHE A 63 0.16 -3.61 -3.36
N LYS A 64 0.70 -4.18 -4.45
CA LYS A 64 2.06 -3.88 -4.90
C LYS A 64 2.15 -2.46 -5.40
N ILE A 65 3.18 -1.74 -4.98
CA ILE A 65 3.54 -0.43 -5.52
C ILE A 65 4.30 -0.69 -6.82
N GLU A 66 3.72 -0.31 -7.95
CA GLU A 66 4.28 -0.51 -9.29
C GLU A 66 4.80 0.78 -9.90
N GLU A 67 4.25 1.91 -9.45
CA GLU A 67 4.63 3.26 -9.86
C GLU A 67 4.97 4.09 -8.63
N ASP A 68 5.51 5.28 -8.84
CA ASP A 68 5.80 6.23 -7.78
C ASP A 68 4.49 6.61 -7.08
N MET A 69 4.41 6.39 -5.77
CA MET A 69 3.18 6.55 -5.01
C MET A 69 3.33 7.60 -3.92
N ALA A 70 2.39 8.53 -3.86
CA ALA A 70 2.35 9.51 -2.78
C ALA A 70 2.10 8.84 -1.41
N ILE A 71 2.95 9.15 -0.45
CA ILE A 71 2.81 8.71 0.94
C ILE A 71 1.74 9.57 1.61
N LYS A 72 0.77 8.92 2.27
CA LYS A 72 -0.24 9.60 3.07
C LYS A 72 0.04 9.43 4.56
N GLU A 73 -0.59 10.29 5.36
CA GLU A 73 -0.56 10.15 6.81
C GLU A 73 -1.01 8.75 7.24
N ASN A 74 -0.23 8.12 8.13
CA ASN A 74 -0.44 6.76 8.61
C ASN A 74 -0.38 5.66 7.53
N SER A 75 0.26 5.91 6.38
CA SER A 75 0.55 4.86 5.40
C SER A 75 1.38 3.75 6.03
N ILE A 76 0.96 2.50 5.84
CA ILE A 76 1.67 1.30 6.28
C ILE A 76 2.19 0.57 5.06
N ILE A 77 3.51 0.45 4.97
CA ILE A 77 4.19 -0.22 3.86
C ILE A 77 4.86 -1.49 4.37
N ASN A 78 4.58 -2.62 3.73
CA ASN A 78 5.30 -3.86 3.98
C ASN A 78 6.42 -4.03 2.96
N ILE A 79 7.63 -4.30 3.47
CA ILE A 79 8.83 -4.65 2.72
C ILE A 79 9.47 -5.88 3.38
N GLY A 80 9.62 -6.97 2.62
CA GLY A 80 10.10 -8.22 3.20
C GLY A 80 9.26 -8.68 4.40
N GLU A 81 9.92 -8.86 5.57
CA GLU A 81 9.27 -9.16 6.85
C GLU A 81 9.10 -7.93 7.74
N SER A 82 9.40 -6.74 7.21
CA SER A 82 9.39 -5.47 7.92
C SER A 82 8.21 -4.59 7.50
N TYR A 83 7.82 -3.68 8.39
CA TYR A 83 6.77 -2.69 8.14
C TYR A 83 7.30 -1.29 8.40
N LEU A 84 6.98 -0.38 7.50
CA LEU A 84 7.25 1.05 7.60
C LEU A 84 5.92 1.75 7.87
N ILE A 85 5.88 2.61 8.89
CA ILE A 85 4.72 3.45 9.18
C ILE A 85 5.17 4.90 9.06
N PHE A 86 4.48 5.65 8.22
CA PHE A 86 4.78 7.04 7.91
C PHE A 86 3.79 7.97 8.57
N SER A 87 4.28 9.05 9.13
CA SER A 87 3.48 10.19 9.58
C SER A 87 4.23 11.49 9.31
N PHE A 88 3.51 12.62 9.30
CA PHE A 88 4.11 13.91 8.99
C PHE A 88 4.26 14.75 10.26
N LYS A 89 5.37 15.45 10.35
CA LYS A 89 5.59 16.43 11.39
C LYS A 89 5.52 17.83 10.76
N GLN A 90 4.44 18.54 11.05
CA GLN A 90 4.32 19.92 10.64
C GLN A 90 5.41 20.75 11.32
N ASN A 91 6.30 21.32 10.54
CA ASN A 91 7.23 22.34 11.02
C ASN A 91 6.50 23.68 10.98
N ALA A 92 5.84 24.03 12.07
CA ALA A 92 5.28 25.36 12.26
C ALA A 92 6.42 26.37 12.45
N ASN A 93 7.03 26.82 11.37
CA ASN A 93 7.81 28.04 11.37
C ASN A 93 6.84 29.18 11.12
N GLU A 94 6.55 29.93 12.15
CA GLU A 94 5.60 31.08 12.18
C GLU A 94 5.90 32.21 11.15
N ALA A 95 6.91 32.05 10.30
CA ALA A 95 7.39 33.12 9.41
C ALA A 95 7.37 32.83 7.91
N ASN A 96 7.15 31.60 7.47
CA ASN A 96 7.14 31.25 6.02
C ASN A 96 5.94 30.36 5.68
N GLU A 97 5.22 30.72 4.61
CA GLU A 97 4.08 30.01 4.05
C GLU A 97 4.43 28.63 3.46
N ASP A 98 5.69 28.24 3.41
CA ASP A 98 6.15 26.92 2.97
C ASP A 98 6.14 25.95 4.15
N ILE A 99 5.02 25.24 4.31
CA ILE A 99 4.91 24.14 5.26
C ILE A 99 5.64 22.93 4.63
N ASN A 100 6.91 22.78 4.97
CA ASN A 100 7.65 21.55 4.66
C ASN A 100 7.33 20.53 5.75
N ASP A 101 6.62 19.46 5.38
CA ASP A 101 6.31 18.38 6.31
C ASP A 101 7.47 17.38 6.34
N ASP A 102 8.27 17.40 7.42
CA ASP A 102 9.25 16.35 7.65
C ASP A 102 8.56 15.00 7.85
N LEU A 103 9.15 13.94 7.28
CA LEU A 103 8.61 12.60 7.37
C LEU A 103 9.11 11.91 8.64
N TYR A 104 8.17 11.46 9.45
CA TYR A 104 8.44 10.64 10.62
C TYR A 104 8.21 9.16 10.29
N LEU A 105 9.28 8.37 10.36
CA LEU A 105 9.29 6.95 9.98
C LEU A 105 9.46 6.07 11.20
N LYS A 106 8.48 5.17 11.44
CA LYS A 106 8.59 4.06 12.39
C LYS A 106 8.82 2.76 11.63
N ILE A 107 9.74 1.93 12.13
CA ILE A 107 10.10 0.66 11.51
C ILE A 107 9.78 -0.46 12.51
N TYR A 108 9.04 -1.46 12.04
CA TYR A 108 8.79 -2.71 12.77
C TYR A 108 9.42 -3.85 12.00
N SER A 109 10.31 -4.59 12.63
CA SER A 109 11.00 -5.73 12.05
C SER A 109 11.17 -6.83 13.09
N ASN A 110 11.12 -8.08 12.64
CA ASN A 110 11.39 -9.23 13.51
C ASN A 110 12.87 -9.36 13.90
N GLU A 111 13.77 -8.67 13.19
CA GLU A 111 15.22 -8.79 13.39
C GLU A 111 15.83 -7.64 14.23
N GLY A 112 15.02 -6.74 14.76
CA GLY A 112 15.52 -5.66 15.62
C GLY A 112 14.49 -4.60 15.95
N GLU A 113 14.84 -3.81 16.97
CA GLU A 113 14.14 -2.60 17.34
C GLU A 113 14.80 -1.41 16.64
N TYR A 114 14.01 -0.49 16.17
CA TYR A 114 14.45 0.73 15.49
C TYR A 114 13.86 1.94 16.20
N GLU A 115 14.73 2.87 16.52
CA GLU A 115 14.26 4.19 16.96
C GLU A 115 13.57 4.89 15.79
N PRO A 116 12.48 5.60 16.06
CA PRO A 116 11.81 6.38 15.03
C PRO A 116 12.73 7.42 14.41
N LEU A 117 12.70 7.52 13.08
CA LEU A 117 13.55 8.43 12.32
C LEU A 117 12.75 9.64 11.86
N LEU A 118 13.36 10.82 11.99
CA LEU A 118 12.87 12.05 11.35
C LEU A 118 13.68 12.29 10.08
N ILE A 119 13.02 12.31 8.94
CA ILE A 119 13.61 12.50 7.63
C ILE A 119 13.19 13.88 7.14
N PRO A 120 14.15 14.83 7.02
CA PRO A 120 13.83 16.19 6.62
C PRO A 120 13.37 16.26 5.16
N ALA A 121 12.35 17.06 4.89
CA ALA A 121 11.89 17.34 3.54
C ALA A 121 12.99 18.08 2.75
N SER A 122 13.38 17.52 1.60
CA SER A 122 14.39 18.09 0.71
C SER A 122 14.11 17.69 -0.72
N ASN A 123 13.93 18.65 -1.61
CA ASN A 123 13.69 18.42 -3.03
C ASN A 123 14.89 17.82 -3.78
N ASP A 124 16.09 17.91 -3.20
CA ASP A 124 17.33 17.51 -3.85
C ASP A 124 17.86 16.15 -3.37
N ARG A 125 17.07 15.44 -2.53
CA ARG A 125 17.54 14.21 -1.91
C ARG A 125 16.59 13.05 -2.07
N ILE A 126 17.15 11.91 -2.49
CA ILE A 126 16.51 10.61 -2.50
C ILE A 126 17.07 9.81 -1.32
N TYR A 127 16.19 9.25 -0.50
CA TYR A 127 16.55 8.42 0.64
C TYR A 127 16.37 6.95 0.27
N GLN A 128 17.42 6.16 0.41
CA GLN A 128 17.43 4.73 0.11
C GLN A 128 17.10 3.92 1.36
N ILE A 129 16.19 2.96 1.23
CA ILE A 129 15.77 2.04 2.29
C ILE A 129 16.13 0.61 1.86
N GLY A 130 16.79 -0.16 2.71
CA GLY A 130 17.13 -1.53 2.37
C GLY A 130 18.07 -2.21 3.37
N ARG A 131 18.54 -3.42 3.00
CA ARG A 131 19.43 -4.22 3.87
C ARG A 131 20.93 -3.91 3.73
N SER A 132 21.30 -2.96 2.90
CA SER A 132 22.69 -2.50 2.81
C SER A 132 22.96 -1.46 3.90
N ASP A 133 24.09 -1.57 4.56
CA ASP A 133 24.60 -0.58 5.51
C ASP A 133 24.94 0.78 4.89
N LYS A 134 24.87 0.86 3.54
CA LYS A 134 25.04 2.11 2.78
C LYS A 134 23.73 2.85 2.54
N CYS A 135 22.58 2.24 2.85
CA CYS A 135 21.29 2.91 2.75
C CYS A 135 21.15 3.98 3.82
N ASP A 136 20.41 5.05 3.53
CA ASP A 136 20.04 6.09 4.51
C ASP A 136 19.24 5.47 5.66
N VAL A 137 18.38 4.49 5.32
CA VAL A 137 17.62 3.70 6.27
C VAL A 137 18.01 2.23 6.13
N TYR A 138 18.93 1.79 6.99
CA TYR A 138 19.35 0.41 7.06
C TYR A 138 18.37 -0.42 7.88
N ILE A 139 17.86 -1.51 7.30
CA ILE A 139 16.99 -2.46 7.98
C ILE A 139 17.61 -3.86 7.91
N ARG A 140 17.81 -4.47 9.06
CA ARG A 140 18.33 -5.83 9.18
C ARG A 140 17.22 -6.84 8.94
N ASP A 141 16.93 -7.05 7.64
CA ASP A 141 15.92 -7.99 7.16
C ASP A 141 16.47 -8.68 5.89
N ARG A 142 16.63 -10.00 5.94
CA ARG A 142 17.21 -10.79 4.85
C ARG A 142 16.34 -10.84 3.60
N MET A 143 15.04 -10.58 3.77
CA MET A 143 14.08 -10.56 2.68
C MET A 143 14.15 -9.26 1.87
N LEU A 144 14.86 -8.24 2.37
CA LEU A 144 15.06 -6.99 1.63
C LEU A 144 16.13 -7.12 0.55
N SER A 145 15.98 -6.39 -0.53
CA SER A 145 17.04 -6.07 -1.47
C SER A 145 18.08 -5.14 -0.83
N ARG A 146 19.28 -5.04 -1.40
CA ARG A 146 20.32 -4.11 -0.91
C ARG A 146 19.77 -2.68 -0.82
N ILE A 147 19.15 -2.20 -1.90
CA ILE A 147 18.26 -1.06 -1.95
C ILE A 147 16.91 -1.66 -2.30
N HIS A 148 15.92 -1.54 -1.41
CA HIS A 148 14.61 -2.19 -1.58
C HIS A 148 13.56 -1.23 -2.10
N CYS A 149 13.53 -0.03 -1.54
CA CYS A 149 12.70 1.06 -2.01
C CYS A 149 13.42 2.39 -1.78
N ILE A 150 12.93 3.41 -2.42
CA ILE A 150 13.39 4.79 -2.24
C ILE A 150 12.21 5.67 -1.85
N ILE A 151 12.49 6.70 -1.06
CA ILE A 151 11.54 7.77 -0.76
C ILE A 151 12.17 9.11 -1.12
N TYR A 152 11.36 10.03 -1.56
CA TYR A 152 11.79 11.37 -1.94
C TYR A 152 10.66 12.38 -1.80
N TYR A 153 11.03 13.65 -1.70
CA TYR A 153 10.11 14.77 -1.53
C TYR A 153 10.16 15.66 -2.77
N ILE A 154 9.00 15.93 -3.36
CA ILE A 154 8.83 16.82 -4.52
C ILE A 154 7.44 17.44 -4.50
N ASP A 155 7.31 18.69 -4.91
CA ASP A 155 6.04 19.42 -5.01
C ASP A 155 5.20 19.31 -3.72
N ASN A 156 5.84 19.52 -2.57
CA ASN A 156 5.24 19.45 -1.24
C ASN A 156 4.61 18.09 -0.89
N ASN A 157 5.07 17.01 -1.52
CA ASN A 157 4.60 15.66 -1.26
C ASN A 157 5.76 14.68 -1.13
N TRP A 158 5.61 13.72 -0.24
CA TRP A 158 6.48 12.57 -0.15
C TRP A 158 6.00 11.45 -1.06
N TYR A 159 6.94 10.82 -1.74
CA TYR A 159 6.70 9.66 -2.60
C TYR A 159 7.54 8.47 -2.18
N ILE A 160 7.03 7.27 -2.45
CA ILE A 160 7.74 6.01 -2.34
C ILE A 160 7.70 5.29 -3.67
N LYS A 161 8.82 4.62 -4.01
CA LYS A 161 8.99 3.80 -5.21
C LYS A 161 9.68 2.50 -4.86
N ASP A 162 9.22 1.39 -5.46
CA ASP A 162 9.89 0.10 -5.34
C ASP A 162 11.24 0.11 -6.07
N GLY A 163 12.24 -0.54 -5.47
CA GLY A 163 13.56 -0.68 -6.06
C GLY A 163 14.48 0.52 -5.87
N ASN A 164 15.33 0.77 -6.85
CA ASN A 164 16.34 1.82 -6.79
C ASN A 164 16.12 2.92 -7.84
N GLU A 165 16.94 3.96 -7.78
CA GLU A 165 16.90 5.11 -8.69
C GLU A 165 17.12 4.73 -10.18
N ASN A 166 17.83 3.62 -10.45
CA ASN A 166 18.10 3.13 -11.80
C ASN A 166 16.91 2.32 -12.38
N GLY A 167 15.78 2.22 -11.68
CA GLY A 167 14.61 1.49 -12.14
C GLY A 167 14.68 -0.04 -11.94
N ASN A 168 15.66 -0.55 -11.18
CA ASN A 168 15.68 -1.97 -10.84
C ASN A 168 14.70 -2.21 -9.68
N GLU A 169 13.69 -3.05 -9.92
CA GLU A 169 12.72 -3.44 -8.88
C GLU A 169 13.39 -4.23 -7.75
N SER A 170 12.77 -4.19 -6.57
CA SER A 170 13.16 -5.05 -5.46
C SER A 170 12.77 -6.52 -5.73
N THR A 171 13.42 -7.46 -5.05
CA THR A 171 13.15 -8.90 -5.26
C THR A 171 11.74 -9.31 -4.80
N ASN A 172 11.29 -8.77 -3.68
CA ASN A 172 10.03 -9.17 -3.04
C ASN A 172 8.91 -8.13 -3.15
N GLY A 173 9.20 -6.97 -3.74
CA GLY A 173 8.25 -5.86 -3.93
C GLY A 173 8.02 -5.05 -2.67
N THR A 174 7.54 -3.85 -2.88
CA THR A 174 7.09 -2.89 -1.87
C THR A 174 5.57 -2.84 -1.90
N TRP A 175 4.91 -2.96 -0.75
CA TRP A 175 3.48 -3.24 -0.67
C TRP A 175 2.76 -2.27 0.26
N LEU A 176 1.72 -1.59 -0.22
CA LEU A 176 0.90 -0.68 0.58
C LEU A 176 -0.29 -1.43 1.21
N TYR A 177 -0.53 -1.21 2.50
CA TYR A 177 -1.67 -1.75 3.22
C TYR A 177 -2.99 -1.14 2.72
N ALA A 178 -3.95 -2.02 2.40
CA ALA A 178 -5.28 -1.63 1.88
C ALA A 178 -6.25 -1.29 3.03
N ASN A 179 -5.89 -0.33 3.89
CA ASN A 179 -6.72 0.12 5.02
C ASN A 179 -7.92 0.96 4.61
N GLU A 180 -7.88 1.52 3.40
CA GLU A 180 -8.95 2.28 2.78
C GLU A 180 -9.46 1.56 1.54
N GLU A 181 -10.62 2.02 1.03
CA GLU A 181 -11.14 1.55 -0.25
C GLU A 181 -10.16 1.89 -1.36
N THR A 182 -9.51 0.86 -1.89
CA THR A 182 -8.50 0.98 -2.92
C THR A 182 -9.09 0.60 -4.26
N GLU A 183 -9.05 1.51 -5.24
CA GLU A 183 -9.48 1.24 -6.61
C GLU A 183 -8.69 0.10 -7.22
N ILE A 184 -9.39 -0.90 -7.77
CA ILE A 184 -8.76 -2.01 -8.50
C ILE A 184 -8.54 -1.57 -9.95
N LYS A 185 -7.30 -1.70 -10.42
CA LYS A 185 -6.90 -1.43 -11.80
C LYS A 185 -6.56 -2.72 -12.54
N GLU A 186 -6.66 -2.68 -13.86
CA GLU A 186 -6.15 -3.78 -14.72
C GLU A 186 -4.67 -4.03 -14.42
N GLY A 187 -4.31 -5.29 -14.24
CA GLY A 187 -2.93 -5.68 -13.93
C GLY A 187 -2.51 -5.52 -12.47
N MET A 188 -3.34 -4.94 -11.63
CA MET A 188 -3.01 -4.72 -10.21
C MET A 188 -2.68 -6.03 -9.50
N ARG A 189 -1.61 -6.02 -8.74
CA ARG A 189 -1.19 -7.14 -7.87
C ARG A 189 -1.44 -6.81 -6.42
N PHE A 190 -2.05 -7.75 -5.69
CA PHE A 190 -2.19 -7.63 -4.25
C PHE A 190 -1.92 -8.95 -3.55
N LYS A 191 -1.58 -8.91 -2.29
CA LYS A 191 -1.41 -10.09 -1.44
C LYS A 191 -2.28 -10.01 -0.21
N SER A 192 -2.78 -11.16 0.24
CA SER A 192 -3.47 -11.29 1.51
C SER A 192 -3.01 -12.58 2.17
N ASN A 193 -2.52 -12.47 3.39
CA ASN A 193 -1.79 -13.55 4.06
C ASN A 193 -0.64 -14.08 3.17
N SER A 194 -0.62 -15.38 2.89
CA SER A 194 0.39 -16.05 2.05
C SER A 194 0.00 -16.16 0.58
N CYS A 195 -1.13 -15.56 0.16
CA CYS A 195 -1.64 -15.65 -1.21
C CYS A 195 -1.37 -14.36 -1.97
N ASN A 196 -0.90 -14.49 -3.22
CA ASN A 196 -0.79 -13.41 -4.17
C ASN A 196 -1.92 -13.49 -5.19
N PHE A 197 -2.43 -12.33 -5.58
CA PHE A 197 -3.55 -12.17 -6.50
C PHE A 197 -3.16 -11.20 -7.61
N TYR A 198 -3.69 -11.46 -8.79
CA TYR A 198 -3.54 -10.61 -9.96
C TYR A 198 -4.94 -10.25 -10.48
N CYS A 199 -5.22 -8.96 -10.64
CA CYS A 199 -6.49 -8.45 -11.12
C CYS A 199 -6.50 -8.38 -12.65
N LYS A 200 -7.51 -8.98 -13.26
CA LYS A 200 -7.72 -8.93 -14.71
C LYS A 200 -9.20 -8.70 -14.99
N PHE A 201 -9.48 -7.64 -15.72
CA PHE A 201 -10.84 -7.39 -16.23
C PHE A 201 -11.12 -8.26 -17.46
N GLN A 202 -12.35 -8.76 -17.56
CA GLN A 202 -12.81 -9.60 -18.68
C GLN A 202 -14.01 -8.95 -19.36
#